data_ab95f42102845ec94fc33af60cb7d2e1
#
_entry.id   ab95f42102845ec94fc33af60cb7d2e1
#
_cell.length_a   1.000
_cell.length_b   1.000
_cell.length_c   1.000
_cell.angle_alpha   90.00
_cell.angle_beta   90.00
_cell.angle_gamma   90.00
#
_symmetry.space_group_name_H-M   'P 1'
#
loop_
_entity.id
_entity.type
_entity.pdbx_description
1 polymer ?
#
loop_
_entity_poly.entity_id
_entity_poly.type
_entity_poly.pdbx_seq_one_letter_code
_entity_poly.pdbx_strand_id
1 'polypeptide(L)'
;MSSTVTDCLFCRIVAGHLPAEIVAQSEHAVAFRDIDPKAPVHVLVVPREHYGDVTQLAQGDAELLAHVVALADEVAAQEAGGQFRLIFNTGPQAGQSVFHVHGHVIAGPDALGWSPA
;
A
#
# COMPACT_ATOMS: atom_id res chain seq x y z
N MET A 1 16.53 13.27 0.98
CA MET A 1 16.76 12.83 2.36
C MET A 1 16.14 11.45 2.57
N SER A 2 16.85 10.58 3.22
CA SER A 2 16.31 9.27 3.52
C SER A 2 15.20 9.38 4.57
N SER A 3 14.09 8.68 4.33
CA SER A 3 12.98 8.63 5.26
C SER A 3 12.80 7.24 5.86
N THR A 4 13.85 6.40 5.77
CA THR A 4 13.81 5.06 6.36
C THR A 4 13.76 5.16 7.88
N VAL A 5 12.80 4.50 8.47
CA VAL A 5 12.63 4.38 9.90
C VAL A 5 12.91 2.92 10.28
N THR A 6 13.94 2.69 11.10
CA THR A 6 14.47 1.34 11.32
C THR A 6 13.52 0.39 12.03
N ASP A 7 12.59 0.91 12.84
CA ASP A 7 11.58 0.10 13.52
C ASP A 7 10.24 0.06 12.77
N CYS A 8 10.19 0.60 11.56
CA CYS A 8 9.01 0.53 10.72
C CYS A 8 9.04 -0.75 9.88
N LEU A 9 8.01 -1.58 10.03
CA LEU A 9 7.89 -2.84 9.30
C LEU A 9 7.98 -2.62 7.78
N PHE A 10 7.24 -1.65 7.25
CA PHE A 10 7.20 -1.42 5.80
C PHE A 10 8.47 -0.75 5.28
N CYS A 11 9.12 0.11 6.06
CA CYS A 11 10.44 0.62 5.68
C CYS A 11 11.44 -0.52 5.53
N ARG A 12 11.37 -1.52 6.40
CA ARG A 12 12.27 -2.67 6.35
C ARG A 12 11.98 -3.57 5.14
N ILE A 13 10.70 -3.71 4.77
CA ILE A 13 10.31 -4.44 3.55
C ILE A 13 10.83 -3.70 2.32
N VAL A 14 10.62 -2.39 2.25
CA VAL A 14 11.09 -1.55 1.14
C VAL A 14 12.60 -1.61 0.99
N ALA A 15 13.33 -1.66 2.10
CA ALA A 15 14.78 -1.75 2.11
C ALA A 15 15.32 -3.16 1.80
N GLY A 16 14.43 -4.16 1.70
CA GLY A 16 14.84 -5.54 1.44
C GLY A 16 15.32 -6.28 2.69
N HIS A 17 15.08 -5.77 3.88
CA HIS A 17 15.53 -6.37 5.14
C HIS A 17 14.52 -7.38 5.71
N LEU A 18 13.29 -7.38 5.21
CA LEU A 18 12.27 -8.36 5.55
C LEU A 18 11.68 -8.94 4.28
N PRO A 19 11.38 -10.26 4.26
CA PRO A 19 10.80 -10.87 3.08
C PRO A 19 9.36 -10.39 2.85
N ALA A 20 9.00 -10.24 1.58
CA ALA A 20 7.64 -9.96 1.16
C ALA A 20 7.48 -10.45 -0.28
N GLU A 21 6.27 -10.80 -0.66
CA GLU A 21 5.99 -11.17 -2.04
C GLU A 21 5.73 -9.91 -2.84
N ILE A 22 6.76 -9.39 -3.49
CA ILE A 22 6.68 -8.18 -4.32
C ILE A 22 5.98 -8.54 -5.63
N VAL A 23 4.92 -7.81 -5.97
CA VAL A 23 4.17 -8.05 -7.21
C VAL A 23 4.41 -6.97 -8.25
N ALA A 24 4.82 -5.79 -7.83
CA ALA A 24 5.19 -4.69 -8.72
C ALA A 24 6.00 -3.66 -7.94
N GLN A 25 6.77 -2.87 -8.65
CA GLN A 25 7.47 -1.76 -8.03
C GLN A 25 7.80 -0.70 -9.07
N SER A 26 7.96 0.53 -8.60
CA SER A 26 8.39 1.65 -9.40
C SER A 26 9.56 2.33 -8.68
N GLU A 27 10.06 3.40 -9.27
CA GLU A 27 11.09 4.22 -8.64
C GLU A 27 10.63 4.79 -7.29
N HIS A 28 9.31 4.97 -7.11
CA HIS A 28 8.75 5.70 -5.97
C HIS A 28 7.95 4.85 -5.01
N ALA A 29 7.52 3.66 -5.42
CA ALA A 29 6.60 2.86 -4.63
C ALA A 29 6.84 1.36 -4.83
N VAL A 30 6.36 0.58 -3.86
CA VAL A 30 6.46 -0.88 -3.87
C VAL A 30 5.09 -1.47 -3.58
N ALA A 31 4.72 -2.52 -4.32
CA ALA A 31 3.49 -3.26 -4.10
C ALA A 31 3.82 -4.69 -3.72
N PHE A 32 3.24 -5.18 -2.63
CA PHE A 32 3.46 -6.53 -2.14
C PHE A 32 2.18 -7.11 -1.57
N ARG A 33 2.07 -8.45 -1.59
CA ARG A 33 0.87 -9.11 -1.11
C ARG A 33 0.73 -8.99 0.40
N ASP A 34 -0.52 -8.80 0.85
CA ASP A 34 -0.84 -8.90 2.27
C ASP A 34 -0.63 -10.36 2.70
N ILE A 35 0.01 -10.56 3.86
CA ILE A 35 0.28 -11.91 4.38
C ILE A 35 -0.98 -12.60 4.92
N ASP A 36 -2.05 -11.83 5.13
CA ASP A 36 -3.35 -12.34 5.57
C ASP A 36 -4.43 -11.77 4.65
N PRO A 37 -4.47 -12.22 3.39
CA PRO A 37 -5.35 -11.62 2.38
C PRO A 37 -6.82 -11.81 2.74
N LYS A 38 -7.59 -10.74 2.57
CA LYS A 38 -9.04 -10.73 2.86
C LYS A 38 -9.89 -10.79 1.60
N ALA A 39 -9.25 -10.78 0.43
CA ALA A 39 -9.92 -10.83 -0.87
C ALA A 39 -9.06 -11.64 -1.83
N PRO A 40 -9.60 -12.09 -2.98
CA PRO A 40 -8.79 -12.80 -3.99
C PRO A 40 -7.57 -12.01 -4.44
N VAL A 41 -7.71 -10.69 -4.56
CA VAL A 41 -6.57 -9.78 -4.75
C VAL A 41 -6.52 -8.85 -3.56
N HIS A 42 -5.46 -8.95 -2.78
CA HIS A 42 -5.21 -8.07 -1.64
C HIS A 42 -3.72 -7.71 -1.61
N VAL A 43 -3.41 -6.57 -2.19
CA VAL A 43 -2.03 -6.08 -2.35
C VAL A 43 -1.91 -4.75 -1.63
N LEU A 44 -0.80 -4.56 -0.91
CA LEU A 44 -0.47 -3.30 -0.26
C LEU A 44 0.45 -2.51 -1.17
N VAL A 45 0.17 -1.23 -1.35
CA VAL A 45 1.03 -0.33 -2.11
C VAL A 45 1.53 0.76 -1.18
N VAL A 46 2.85 0.87 -1.07
CA VAL A 46 3.50 1.79 -0.14
C VAL A 46 4.50 2.68 -0.88
N PRO A 47 4.64 3.95 -0.48
CA PRO A 47 5.74 4.76 -0.98
C PRO A 47 7.05 4.28 -0.36
N ARG A 48 8.16 4.48 -1.08
CA ARG A 48 9.49 4.14 -0.53
C ARG A 48 9.87 5.07 0.60
N GLU A 49 9.45 6.35 0.52
CA GLU A 49 9.62 7.29 1.62
C GLU A 49 8.58 7.04 2.72
N HIS A 50 9.00 7.25 3.96
CA HIS A 50 8.12 7.05 5.10
C HIS A 50 7.23 8.27 5.32
N TYR A 51 5.91 8.04 5.28
CA TYR A 51 4.87 8.96 5.76
C TYR A 51 3.93 8.15 6.62
N GLY A 52 3.41 8.73 7.69
CA GLY A 52 2.60 7.99 8.65
C GLY A 52 1.25 7.55 8.11
N ASP A 53 0.59 8.40 7.34
CA ASP A 53 -0.73 8.12 6.78
C ASP A 53 -0.94 8.90 5.47
N VAL A 54 -2.08 8.65 4.82
CA VAL A 54 -2.36 9.24 3.51
C VAL A 54 -2.52 10.76 3.57
N THR A 55 -3.01 11.29 4.69
CA THR A 55 -3.16 12.74 4.85
C THR A 55 -1.79 13.41 4.92
N GLN A 56 -0.86 12.84 5.68
CA GLN A 56 0.51 13.33 5.75
C GLN A 56 1.21 13.26 4.40
N LEU A 57 1.01 12.15 3.67
CA LEU A 57 1.58 11.99 2.33
C LEU A 57 1.04 13.06 1.38
N ALA A 58 -0.26 13.26 1.35
CA ALA A 58 -0.88 14.24 0.46
C ALA A 58 -0.39 15.67 0.75
N GLN A 59 -0.21 16.00 2.02
CA GLN A 59 0.27 17.32 2.44
C GLN A 59 1.76 17.51 2.18
N GLY A 60 2.55 16.45 2.38
CA GLY A 60 4.00 16.51 2.28
C GLY A 60 4.52 16.31 0.86
N ASP A 61 3.88 15.44 0.08
CA ASP A 61 4.32 15.13 -1.28
C ASP A 61 3.15 14.56 -2.10
N ALA A 62 2.32 15.44 -2.62
CA ALA A 62 1.15 15.05 -3.40
C ALA A 62 1.52 14.28 -4.67
N GLU A 63 2.68 14.56 -5.26
CA GLU A 63 3.15 13.83 -6.43
C GLU A 63 3.49 12.39 -6.08
N LEU A 64 4.07 12.14 -4.91
CA LEU A 64 4.33 10.79 -4.43
C LEU A 64 3.03 10.02 -4.21
N LEU A 65 1.98 10.66 -3.71
CA LEU A 65 0.67 10.03 -3.62
C LEU A 65 0.17 9.60 -5.00
N ALA A 66 0.37 10.44 -6.02
CA ALA A 66 -0.01 10.09 -7.39
C ALA A 66 0.76 8.84 -7.88
N HIS A 67 2.04 8.71 -7.53
CA HIS A 67 2.82 7.53 -7.86
C HIS A 67 2.31 6.26 -7.16
N VAL A 68 1.87 6.38 -5.93
CA VAL A 68 1.25 5.26 -5.19
C VAL A 68 -0.03 4.80 -5.89
N VAL A 69 -0.89 5.74 -6.25
CA VAL A 69 -2.13 5.42 -6.96
C VAL A 69 -1.86 4.81 -8.33
N ALA A 70 -0.86 5.32 -9.05
CA ALA A 70 -0.48 4.77 -10.36
C ALA A 70 -0.01 3.33 -10.25
N LEU A 71 0.78 3.00 -9.23
CA LEU A 71 1.22 1.61 -9.03
C LEU A 71 0.05 0.71 -8.63
N ALA A 72 -0.88 1.20 -7.83
CA ALA A 72 -2.11 0.46 -7.50
C ALA A 72 -2.91 0.13 -8.75
N ASP A 73 -3.05 1.08 -9.66
CA ASP A 73 -3.74 0.87 -10.94
C ASP A 73 -3.03 -0.17 -11.79
N GLU A 74 -1.70 -0.13 -11.83
CA GLU A 74 -0.90 -1.11 -12.56
C GLU A 74 -1.11 -2.53 -12.02
N VAL A 75 -1.12 -2.70 -10.71
CA VAL A 75 -1.39 -3.99 -10.06
C VAL A 75 -2.79 -4.49 -10.44
N ALA A 76 -3.79 -3.61 -10.37
CA ALA A 76 -5.16 -3.97 -10.71
C ALA A 76 -5.30 -4.34 -12.19
N ALA A 77 -4.59 -3.67 -13.07
CA ALA A 77 -4.58 -4.00 -14.50
C ALA A 77 -3.99 -5.39 -14.74
N GLN A 78 -2.96 -5.75 -14.00
CA GLN A 78 -2.31 -7.06 -14.13
C GLN A 78 -3.17 -8.19 -13.56
N GLU A 79 -3.88 -7.96 -12.45
CA GLU A 79 -4.49 -9.04 -11.66
C GLU A 79 -6.01 -9.03 -11.66
N ALA A 80 -6.65 -7.93 -12.04
CA ALA A 80 -8.10 -7.78 -11.86
C ALA A 80 -8.80 -7.04 -13.01
N GLY A 81 -8.17 -6.97 -14.17
CA GLY A 81 -8.77 -6.29 -15.33
C GLY A 81 -8.99 -4.79 -15.10
N GLY A 82 -8.26 -4.19 -14.19
CA GLY A 82 -8.34 -2.77 -13.90
C GLY A 82 -9.46 -2.36 -12.95
N GLN A 83 -10.19 -3.32 -12.39
CA GLN A 83 -11.30 -3.03 -11.46
C GLN A 83 -10.87 -3.32 -10.04
N PHE A 84 -10.90 -2.30 -9.17
CA PHE A 84 -10.39 -2.45 -7.80
C PHE A 84 -10.94 -1.37 -6.88
N ARG A 85 -10.82 -1.63 -5.60
CA ARG A 85 -11.00 -0.63 -4.55
C ARG A 85 -9.62 -0.28 -4.00
N LEU A 86 -9.37 1.00 -3.79
CA LEU A 86 -8.16 1.46 -3.13
C LEU A 86 -8.54 2.11 -1.82
N ILE A 87 -8.08 1.54 -0.71
CA ILE A 87 -8.51 1.94 0.62
C ILE A 87 -7.29 2.32 1.45
N PHE A 88 -7.35 3.52 2.02
CA PHE A 88 -6.38 3.98 3.01
C PHE A 88 -7.10 4.13 4.35
N ASN A 89 -6.53 3.54 5.39
CA ASN A 89 -7.00 3.75 6.75
C ASN A 89 -6.10 4.77 7.43
N THR A 90 -6.68 5.75 8.09
CA THR A 90 -5.94 6.80 8.78
C THR A 90 -6.28 6.78 10.25
N GLY A 91 -5.30 6.45 11.08
CA GLY A 91 -5.46 6.38 12.52
C GLY A 91 -5.91 5.01 13.04
N PRO A 92 -5.58 4.69 14.29
CA PRO A 92 -5.87 3.36 14.84
C PRO A 92 -7.36 3.07 14.97
N GLN A 93 -8.19 4.07 15.24
CA GLN A 93 -9.63 3.86 15.34
C GLN A 93 -10.29 3.59 13.99
N ALA A 94 -9.61 3.92 12.89
CA ALA A 94 -10.07 3.62 11.53
C ALA A 94 -9.41 2.35 10.97
N GLY A 95 -8.68 1.61 11.80
CA GLY A 95 -8.09 0.33 11.41
C GLY A 95 -6.65 0.39 10.94
N GLN A 96 -5.97 1.53 11.08
CA GLN A 96 -4.57 1.59 10.71
C GLN A 96 -3.73 0.93 11.79
N SER A 97 -3.03 -0.15 11.44
CA SER A 97 -2.19 -0.91 12.37
C SER A 97 -0.69 -0.71 12.13
N VAL A 98 -0.29 -0.30 10.93
CA VAL A 98 1.09 0.02 10.61
C VAL A 98 1.15 1.49 10.20
N PHE A 99 2.02 2.27 10.84
CA PHE A 99 2.08 3.72 10.64
C PHE A 99 3.15 4.09 9.62
N HIS A 100 3.07 3.45 8.49
CA HIS A 100 3.68 3.79 7.22
C HIS A 100 2.55 3.70 6.21
N VAL A 101 2.22 4.79 5.55
CA VAL A 101 1.06 4.86 4.68
C VAL A 101 1.03 3.70 3.68
N HIS A 102 -0.11 3.04 3.57
CA HIS A 102 -0.29 1.95 2.63
C HIS A 102 -1.72 1.95 2.11
N GLY A 103 -1.85 1.76 0.81
CA GLY A 103 -3.14 1.58 0.16
C GLY A 103 -3.42 0.09 -0.02
N HIS A 104 -4.61 -0.34 0.38
CA HIS A 104 -5.07 -1.69 0.12
C HIS A 104 -5.71 -1.74 -1.25
N VAL A 105 -5.13 -2.52 -2.17
CA VAL A 105 -5.75 -2.84 -3.46
C VAL A 105 -6.59 -4.08 -3.24
N ILE A 106 -7.90 -3.92 -3.32
CA ILE A 106 -8.87 -4.98 -3.06
C ILE A 106 -9.65 -5.25 -4.35
N ALA A 107 -9.60 -6.48 -4.82
CA ALA A 107 -10.25 -6.83 -6.08
C ALA A 107 -10.64 -8.31 -6.11
N GLY A 108 -11.41 -8.68 -7.15
CA GLY A 108 -11.87 -10.03 -7.38
C GLY A 108 -13.28 -10.27 -6.86
N PRO A 109 -13.81 -11.50 -7.06
CA PRO A 109 -15.15 -11.86 -6.58
C PRO A 109 -15.27 -11.65 -5.07
N ASP A 110 -16.41 -11.11 -4.64
CA ASP A 110 -16.75 -10.88 -3.23
C ASP A 110 -15.92 -9.80 -2.53
N ALA A 111 -15.09 -9.06 -3.26
CA ALA A 111 -14.25 -8.02 -2.68
C ALA A 111 -15.06 -6.86 -2.07
N LEU A 112 -16.28 -6.63 -2.56
CA LEU A 112 -17.15 -5.57 -2.03
C LEU A 112 -17.61 -5.82 -0.60
N GLY A 113 -17.67 -7.07 -0.16
CA GLY A 113 -18.11 -7.41 1.18
C GLY A 113 -17.05 -7.25 2.25
N TRP A 114 -15.82 -6.90 1.88
CA TRP A 114 -14.72 -6.82 2.82
C TRP A 114 -14.39 -5.38 3.18
N SER A 115 -14.07 -5.16 4.46
CA SER A 115 -13.66 -3.88 4.99
C SER A 115 -12.31 -4.06 5.70
N PRO A 116 -11.20 -3.51 5.18
CA PRO A 116 -9.89 -3.69 5.78
C PRO A 116 -9.76 -2.89 7.08
N ALA A 117 -9.23 -3.54 8.09
CA ALA A 117 -8.94 -2.90 9.37
C ALA A 117 -7.44 -2.93 9.67
#